data_ed05bb3c1ca92364f17ae8dcea3219ab
#
_entry.id   ed05bb3c1ca92364f17ae8dcea3219ab
#
_cell.length_a   1.000
_cell.length_b   1.000
_cell.length_c   1.000
_cell.angle_alpha   90.00
_cell.angle_beta   90.00
_cell.angle_gamma   90.00
#
_symmetry.space_group_name_H-M   'P 1'
#
loop_
_entity.id
_entity.type
_entity.pdbx_description
1 polymer ?
#
loop_
_entity_poly.entity_id
_entity_poly.type
_entity_poly.pdbx_seq_one_letter_code
_entity_poly.pdbx_strand_id
1 'polypeptide(L)'
;MDNEQYKIAHLNMVQNVINRMGNNCFLIKGWAITLLSALLTVLWEKGHLWIMFIPLILFWYLDSFYLRQERLYRNLYNKIIAGDQAVVKYSLCTKNCENNKTKLQAAAFSRSIAPFYVTIAALPLSYCLFSLLKYLLK
;
A
#
# COMPACT_ATOMS: atom_id res chain seq x y z
N MET A 1 -26.14 -2.16 -29.44
CA MET A 1 -25.72 -1.99 -28.02
C MET A 1 -25.39 -0.52 -27.82
N ASP A 2 -26.17 0.15 -26.96
CA ASP A 2 -26.05 1.59 -26.79
C ASP A 2 -24.72 2.01 -26.18
N ASN A 3 -24.24 3.18 -26.56
CA ASN A 3 -22.96 3.73 -26.08
C ASN A 3 -22.91 3.85 -24.54
N GLU A 4 -24.08 4.00 -23.92
CA GLU A 4 -24.23 3.99 -22.45
C GLU A 4 -23.97 2.62 -21.82
N GLN A 5 -24.47 1.54 -22.41
CA GLN A 5 -24.24 0.18 -21.92
C GLN A 5 -22.74 -0.18 -21.94
N TYR A 6 -22.01 0.23 -22.98
CA TYR A 6 -20.56 0.08 -23.05
C TYR A 6 -19.85 0.86 -21.94
N LYS A 7 -20.28 2.10 -21.69
CA LYS A 7 -19.71 2.94 -20.63
C LYS A 7 -19.92 2.32 -19.25
N ILE A 8 -21.12 1.85 -18.96
CA ILE A 8 -21.45 1.19 -17.70
C ILE A 8 -20.62 -0.09 -17.52
N ALA A 9 -20.52 -0.93 -18.55
CA ALA A 9 -19.71 -2.15 -18.49
C ALA A 9 -18.23 -1.84 -18.21
N HIS A 10 -17.66 -0.84 -18.87
CA HIS A 10 -16.27 -0.40 -18.65
C HIS A 10 -16.05 0.13 -17.24
N LEU A 11 -16.96 0.98 -16.74
CA LEU A 11 -16.92 1.48 -15.37
C LEU A 11 -16.96 0.35 -14.33
N ASN A 12 -17.81 -0.66 -14.55
CA ASN A 12 -17.89 -1.84 -13.67
C ASN A 12 -16.58 -2.65 -13.68
N MET A 13 -15.95 -2.83 -14.83
CA MET A 13 -14.65 -3.50 -14.92
C MET A 13 -13.58 -2.74 -14.11
N VAL A 14 -13.49 -1.44 -14.27
CA VAL A 14 -12.52 -0.60 -13.54
C VAL A 14 -12.83 -0.60 -12.04
N GLN A 15 -14.11 -0.51 -11.65
CA GLN A 15 -14.52 -0.55 -10.26
C GLN A 15 -14.14 -1.89 -9.57
N ASN A 16 -14.29 -3.00 -10.27
CA ASN A 16 -13.87 -4.31 -9.77
C ASN A 16 -12.36 -4.37 -9.50
N VAL A 17 -11.55 -3.74 -10.37
CA VAL A 17 -10.10 -3.65 -10.15
C VAL A 17 -9.79 -2.77 -8.94
N ILE A 18 -10.44 -1.61 -8.79
CA ILE A 18 -10.28 -0.72 -7.63
C ILE A 18 -10.58 -1.48 -6.33
N ASN A 19 -11.70 -2.18 -6.27
CA ASN A 19 -12.11 -2.97 -5.10
C ASN A 19 -11.08 -4.05 -4.77
N ARG A 20 -10.56 -4.75 -5.78
CA ARG A 20 -9.49 -5.74 -5.60
C ARG A 20 -8.21 -5.12 -5.06
N MET A 21 -7.79 -3.95 -5.57
CA MET A 21 -6.58 -3.28 -5.07
C MET A 21 -6.76 -2.81 -3.62
N GLY A 22 -7.91 -2.23 -3.27
CA GLY A 22 -8.23 -1.83 -1.90
C GLY A 22 -8.27 -3.01 -0.93
N ASN A 23 -8.86 -4.14 -1.35
CA ASN A 23 -8.86 -5.37 -0.55
C ASN A 23 -7.44 -5.93 -0.33
N ASN A 24 -6.58 -5.88 -1.34
CA ASN A 24 -5.18 -6.29 -1.20
C ASN A 24 -4.43 -5.41 -0.18
N CYS A 25 -4.66 -4.08 -0.16
CA CYS A 25 -4.09 -3.21 0.87
C CYS A 25 -4.52 -3.63 2.29
N PHE A 26 -5.79 -4.01 2.47
CA PHE A 26 -6.30 -4.49 3.76
C PHE A 26 -5.65 -5.81 4.16
N LEU A 27 -5.59 -6.78 3.25
CA LEU A 27 -4.97 -8.09 3.49
C LEU A 27 -3.49 -7.98 3.84
N ILE A 28 -2.74 -7.13 3.16
CA ILE A 28 -1.31 -6.88 3.43
C ILE A 28 -1.10 -6.36 4.84
N LYS A 29 -1.93 -5.43 5.31
CA LYS A 29 -1.86 -4.94 6.69
C LYS A 29 -2.16 -6.04 7.72
N GLY A 30 -3.15 -6.89 7.44
CA GLY A 30 -3.46 -8.06 8.26
C GLY A 30 -2.27 -9.01 8.36
N TRP A 31 -1.68 -9.38 7.25
CA TRP A 31 -0.50 -10.25 7.20
C TRP A 31 0.72 -9.60 7.87
N ALA A 32 0.92 -8.28 7.69
CA ALA A 32 2.00 -7.55 8.34
C ALA A 32 1.87 -7.64 9.88
N ILE A 33 0.69 -7.35 10.44
CA ILE A 33 0.45 -7.46 11.88
C ILE A 33 0.73 -8.88 12.36
N THR A 34 0.16 -9.89 11.71
CA THR A 34 0.28 -11.29 12.11
C THR A 34 1.74 -11.75 12.12
N LEU A 35 2.47 -11.51 11.02
CA LEU A 35 3.86 -11.95 10.90
C LEU A 35 4.77 -11.19 11.87
N LEU A 36 4.62 -9.86 11.96
CA LEU A 36 5.46 -9.05 12.83
C LEU A 36 5.20 -9.33 14.32
N SER A 37 3.95 -9.63 14.70
CA SER A 37 3.64 -10.06 16.08
C SER A 37 4.28 -11.41 16.41
N ALA A 38 4.22 -12.37 15.49
CA ALA A 38 4.87 -13.67 15.68
C ALA A 38 6.40 -13.53 15.78
N LEU A 39 7.02 -12.72 14.91
CA LEU A 39 8.45 -12.44 14.97
C LEU A 39 8.84 -11.71 16.26
N LEU A 40 8.03 -10.77 16.73
CA LEU A 40 8.28 -10.07 17.98
C LEU A 40 8.39 -11.06 19.14
N THR A 41 7.46 -12.01 19.25
CA THR A 41 7.46 -13.03 20.30
C THR A 41 8.73 -13.88 20.27
N VAL A 42 9.12 -14.36 19.07
CA VAL A 42 10.29 -15.25 18.93
C VAL A 42 11.63 -14.52 19.12
N LEU A 43 11.73 -13.28 18.65
CA LEU A 43 12.98 -12.52 18.61
C LEU A 43 13.22 -11.74 19.92
N TRP A 44 12.20 -11.54 20.75
CA TRP A 44 12.29 -10.80 22.00
C TRP A 44 13.35 -11.37 22.93
N GLU A 45 13.31 -12.67 23.17
CA GLU A 45 14.26 -13.36 24.06
C GLU A 45 15.67 -13.43 23.46
N LYS A 46 15.79 -13.49 22.14
CA LYS A 46 17.07 -13.60 21.43
C LYS A 46 17.80 -12.27 21.25
N GLY A 47 17.14 -11.14 21.50
CA GLY A 47 17.73 -9.82 21.34
C GLY A 47 17.98 -9.37 19.90
N HIS A 48 17.38 -10.04 18.90
CA HIS A 48 17.61 -9.78 17.47
C HIS A 48 16.44 -9.07 16.80
N LEU A 49 15.77 -8.15 17.47
CA LEU A 49 14.58 -7.45 16.96
C LEU A 49 14.82 -6.63 15.67
N TRP A 50 16.07 -6.32 15.35
CA TRP A 50 16.42 -5.65 14.10
C TRP A 50 16.01 -6.45 12.84
N ILE A 51 15.89 -7.79 12.94
CA ILE A 51 15.46 -8.66 11.84
C ILE A 51 14.03 -8.32 11.38
N MET A 52 13.20 -7.76 12.27
CA MET A 52 11.83 -7.36 11.96
C MET A 52 11.74 -6.26 10.90
N PHE A 53 12.81 -5.47 10.71
CA PHE A 53 12.81 -4.41 9.69
C PHE A 53 12.74 -4.97 8.26
N ILE A 54 13.22 -6.19 8.02
CA ILE A 54 13.18 -6.81 6.69
C ILE A 54 11.73 -7.00 6.21
N PRO A 55 10.87 -7.77 6.89
CA PRO A 55 9.48 -7.92 6.48
C PRO A 55 8.69 -6.61 6.61
N LEU A 56 9.01 -5.74 7.57
CA LEU A 56 8.35 -4.44 7.72
C LEU A 56 8.50 -3.58 6.47
N ILE A 57 9.72 -3.44 5.94
CA ILE A 57 9.99 -2.67 4.72
C ILE A 57 9.32 -3.31 3.51
N LEU A 58 9.33 -4.65 3.42
CA LEU A 58 8.68 -5.37 2.34
C LEU A 58 7.16 -5.13 2.32
N PHE A 59 6.48 -5.26 3.46
CA PHE A 59 5.05 -5.00 3.55
C PHE A 59 4.71 -3.54 3.29
N TRP A 60 5.50 -2.61 3.78
CA TRP A 60 5.34 -1.18 3.49
C TRP A 60 5.43 -0.88 1.99
N TYR A 61 6.40 -1.49 1.29
CA TYR A 61 6.53 -1.37 -0.16
C TYR A 61 5.31 -1.94 -0.89
N LEU A 62 4.88 -3.16 -0.54
CA LEU A 62 3.73 -3.83 -1.16
C LEU A 62 2.43 -3.03 -0.97
N ASP A 63 2.15 -2.57 0.25
CA ASP A 63 0.97 -1.76 0.55
C ASP A 63 0.99 -0.43 -0.24
N SER A 64 2.16 0.21 -0.32
CA SER A 64 2.37 1.42 -1.12
C SER A 64 2.15 1.18 -2.61
N PHE A 65 2.58 0.04 -3.12
CA PHE A 65 2.39 -0.36 -4.51
C PHE A 65 0.90 -0.54 -4.83
N TYR A 66 0.16 -1.29 -4.01
CA TYR A 66 -1.27 -1.52 -4.24
C TYR A 66 -2.10 -0.25 -4.08
N LEU A 67 -1.78 0.62 -3.12
CA LEU A 67 -2.43 1.93 -3.00
C LEU A 67 -2.15 2.83 -4.22
N ARG A 68 -0.93 2.79 -4.76
CA ARG A 68 -0.61 3.48 -6.01
C ARG A 68 -1.47 2.97 -7.16
N GLN A 69 -1.60 1.66 -7.32
CA GLN A 69 -2.45 1.05 -8.35
C GLN A 69 -3.91 1.46 -8.19
N GLU A 70 -4.45 1.40 -6.98
CA GLU A 70 -5.82 1.85 -6.68
C GLU A 70 -6.04 3.29 -7.15
N ARG A 71 -5.11 4.21 -6.84
CA ARG A 71 -5.20 5.62 -7.25
C ARG A 71 -5.15 5.80 -8.77
N LEU A 72 -4.35 5.02 -9.48
CA LEU A 72 -4.29 5.04 -10.94
C LEU A 72 -5.63 4.61 -11.56
N TYR A 73 -6.22 3.53 -11.05
CA TYR A 73 -7.53 3.06 -11.53
C TYR A 73 -8.67 4.02 -11.15
N ARG A 74 -8.60 4.70 -10.01
CA ARG A 74 -9.55 5.79 -9.67
C ARG A 74 -9.44 6.97 -10.64
N ASN A 75 -8.24 7.33 -11.07
CA ASN A 75 -8.05 8.37 -12.09
C ASN A 75 -8.61 7.91 -13.43
N LEU A 76 -8.40 6.65 -13.83
CA LEU A 76 -8.98 6.09 -15.05
C LEU A 76 -10.51 6.13 -15.00
N TYR A 77 -11.11 5.72 -13.87
CA TYR A 77 -12.55 5.77 -13.65
C TYR A 77 -13.12 7.18 -13.85
N ASN A 78 -12.48 8.19 -13.26
CA ASN A 78 -12.88 9.59 -13.39
C ASN A 78 -12.77 10.09 -14.84
N LYS A 79 -11.74 9.68 -15.59
CA LYS A 79 -11.59 10.01 -17.01
C LYS A 79 -12.69 9.38 -17.89
N ILE A 80 -13.10 8.15 -17.60
CA ILE A 80 -14.21 7.49 -18.30
C ILE A 80 -15.51 8.25 -18.05
N ILE A 81 -15.77 8.67 -16.81
CA ILE A 81 -16.97 9.47 -16.48
C ILE A 81 -16.96 10.78 -17.24
N ALA A 82 -15.80 11.48 -17.26
CA ALA A 82 -15.64 12.76 -17.94
C ALA A 82 -15.74 12.66 -19.48
N GLY A 83 -15.74 11.45 -20.03
CA GLY A 83 -15.80 11.25 -21.49
C GLY A 83 -14.50 11.59 -22.20
N ASP A 84 -13.35 11.45 -21.51
CA ASP A 84 -12.03 11.73 -22.09
C ASP A 84 -11.77 10.80 -23.29
N GLN A 85 -11.62 11.41 -24.49
CA GLN A 85 -11.41 10.69 -25.75
C GLN A 85 -10.07 9.94 -25.79
N ALA A 86 -9.13 10.28 -24.90
CA ALA A 86 -7.86 9.57 -24.78
C ALA A 86 -8.01 8.18 -24.12
N VAL A 87 -9.18 7.87 -23.56
CA VAL A 87 -9.46 6.56 -22.96
C VAL A 87 -10.00 5.61 -24.02
N VAL A 88 -9.21 4.60 -24.36
CA VAL A 88 -9.63 3.54 -25.30
C VAL A 88 -10.75 2.69 -24.65
N LYS A 89 -11.81 2.41 -25.41
CA LYS A 89 -12.94 1.58 -24.96
C LYS A 89 -12.45 0.22 -24.43
N TYR A 90 -12.95 -0.18 -23.24
CA TYR A 90 -12.58 -1.41 -22.53
C TYR A 90 -11.09 -1.54 -22.15
N SER A 91 -10.30 -0.50 -22.29
CA SER A 91 -8.90 -0.54 -21.89
C SER A 91 -8.74 -0.31 -20.38
N LEU A 92 -7.99 -1.16 -19.73
CA LEU A 92 -7.52 -0.99 -18.34
C LEU A 92 -6.14 -0.33 -18.26
N CYS A 93 -5.70 0.30 -19.36
CA CYS A 93 -4.40 0.96 -19.44
C CYS A 93 -4.38 2.26 -18.63
N THR A 94 -3.47 2.36 -17.66
CA THR A 94 -3.35 3.50 -16.76
C THR A 94 -2.20 4.45 -17.11
N LYS A 95 -1.52 4.26 -18.26
CA LYS A 95 -0.33 5.06 -18.64
C LYS A 95 -0.56 6.57 -18.61
N ASN A 96 -1.75 7.03 -19.02
CA ASN A 96 -2.10 8.44 -19.06
C ASN A 96 -2.84 8.91 -17.79
N CYS A 97 -2.88 8.10 -16.73
CA CYS A 97 -3.60 8.39 -15.49
C CYS A 97 -2.67 8.82 -14.35
N GLU A 98 -1.38 9.00 -14.62
CA GLU A 98 -0.39 9.41 -13.63
C GLU A 98 -0.54 10.88 -13.24
N ASN A 99 -0.41 11.16 -11.94
CA ASN A 99 -0.34 12.48 -11.36
C ASN A 99 0.56 12.46 -10.12
N ASN A 100 0.75 13.60 -9.46
CA ASN A 100 1.60 13.68 -8.27
C ASN A 100 1.13 12.75 -7.13
N LYS A 101 -0.17 12.49 -7.00
CA LYS A 101 -0.74 11.60 -5.97
C LYS A 101 -0.57 10.11 -6.29
N THR A 102 -0.28 9.77 -7.55
CA THR A 102 -0.04 8.39 -7.99
C THR A 102 1.44 8.00 -7.99
N LYS A 103 2.34 8.88 -7.56
CA LYS A 103 3.74 8.51 -7.33
C LYS A 103 3.85 7.53 -6.16
N LEU A 104 4.75 6.56 -6.26
CA LEU A 104 4.95 5.56 -5.21
C LEU A 104 5.28 6.20 -3.86
N GLN A 105 6.12 7.24 -3.85
CA GLN A 105 6.46 8.01 -2.66
C GLN A 105 5.23 8.67 -2.02
N ALA A 106 4.34 9.26 -2.82
CA ALA A 106 3.11 9.85 -2.34
C ALA A 106 2.12 8.83 -1.78
N ALA A 107 2.20 7.57 -2.21
CA ALA A 107 1.45 6.46 -1.63
C ALA A 107 2.09 6.02 -0.31
N ALA A 108 3.42 5.81 -0.27
CA ALA A 108 4.17 5.35 0.89
C ALA A 108 4.02 6.27 2.10
N PHE A 109 4.00 7.59 1.88
CA PHE A 109 3.82 8.60 2.93
C PHE A 109 2.38 9.11 3.05
N SER A 110 1.40 8.33 2.58
CA SER A 110 -0.01 8.68 2.72
C SER A 110 -0.49 8.55 4.17
N ARG A 111 -1.59 9.27 4.47
CA ARG A 111 -2.25 9.21 5.79
C ARG A 111 -2.75 7.81 6.16
N SER A 112 -2.91 6.91 5.20
CA SER A 112 -3.36 5.53 5.43
C SER A 112 -2.21 4.55 5.69
N ILE A 113 -1.02 4.80 5.13
CA ILE A 113 0.12 3.87 5.19
C ILE A 113 1.13 4.32 6.23
N ALA A 114 1.58 5.59 6.19
CA ALA A 114 2.67 6.06 7.04
C ALA A 114 2.40 5.86 8.54
N PRO A 115 1.23 6.26 9.13
CA PRO A 115 0.99 6.07 10.56
C PRO A 115 1.04 4.60 10.98
N PHE A 116 0.49 3.70 10.15
CA PHE A 116 0.45 2.27 10.42
C PHE A 116 1.86 1.69 10.56
N TYR A 117 2.71 1.90 9.57
CA TYR A 117 4.08 1.35 9.58
C TYR A 117 5.01 2.05 10.56
N VAL A 118 4.84 3.35 10.81
CA VAL A 118 5.58 4.09 11.83
C VAL A 118 5.27 3.54 13.22
N THR A 119 4.00 3.29 13.53
CA THR A 119 3.59 2.73 14.83
C THR A 119 4.20 1.34 15.06
N ILE A 120 4.16 0.46 14.06
CA ILE A 120 4.75 -0.87 14.18
C ILE A 120 6.28 -0.80 14.30
N ALA A 121 6.94 0.11 13.56
CA ALA A 121 8.38 0.29 13.61
C ALA A 121 8.87 0.84 14.96
N ALA A 122 8.03 1.56 15.70
CA ALA A 122 8.40 2.15 16.98
C ALA A 122 8.86 1.11 18.03
N LEU A 123 8.25 -0.08 18.04
CA LEU A 123 8.59 -1.15 18.99
C LEU A 123 10.03 -1.67 18.82
N PRO A 124 10.45 -2.19 17.66
CA PRO A 124 11.84 -2.64 17.47
C PRO A 124 12.84 -1.48 17.54
N LEU A 125 12.46 -0.25 17.15
CA LEU A 125 13.33 0.92 17.27
C LEU A 125 13.61 1.28 18.73
N SER A 126 12.59 1.32 19.59
CA SER A 126 12.75 1.60 21.02
C SER A 126 13.64 0.58 21.71
N TYR A 127 13.49 -0.70 21.37
CA TYR A 127 14.35 -1.76 21.89
C TYR A 127 15.81 -1.62 21.41
N CYS A 128 16.03 -1.36 20.14
CA CYS A 128 17.37 -1.15 19.59
C CYS A 128 18.07 0.04 20.24
N LEU A 129 17.33 1.15 20.45
CA LEU A 129 17.85 2.33 21.12
C LEU A 129 18.22 2.05 22.58
N PHE A 130 17.36 1.36 23.31
CA PHE A 130 17.63 0.94 24.70
C PHE A 130 18.87 0.04 24.80
N SER A 131 19.00 -0.92 23.91
CA SER A 131 20.16 -1.82 23.85
C SER A 131 21.45 -1.06 23.56
N LEU A 132 21.41 -0.08 22.64
CA LEU A 132 22.55 0.77 22.29
C LEU A 132 22.98 1.64 23.49
N LEU A 133 22.02 2.27 24.17
CA LEU A 133 22.29 3.08 25.36
C LEU A 133 22.92 2.24 26.48
N LYS A 134 22.42 1.05 26.71
CA LYS A 134 23.00 0.11 27.70
C LYS A 134 24.45 -0.30 27.36
N TYR A 135 24.77 -0.40 26.07
CA TYR A 135 26.12 -0.69 25.59
C TYR A 135 27.09 0.50 25.79
N LEU A 136 26.62 1.72 25.52
CA LEU A 136 27.43 2.94 25.64
C LEU A 136 27.68 3.38 27.11
N LEU A 137 26.80 2.98 28.03
CA LEU A 137 26.91 3.30 29.47
C LEU A 137 27.71 2.23 30.26
N LYS A 138 28.20 1.23 29.59
CA LYS A 138 29.01 0.14 30.20
C LYS A 138 30.49 0.30 29.84
#